data_6fe4776c2b61b0c95cedbd7eb277d216
#
_entry.id   6fe4776c2b61b0c95cedbd7eb277d216
#
_cell.length_a   1.000
_cell.length_b   1.000
_cell.length_c   1.000
_cell.angle_alpha   90.00
_cell.angle_beta   90.00
_cell.angle_gamma   90.00
#
_symmetry.space_group_name_H-M   'P 1'
#
loop_
_entity.id
_entity.type
_entity.pdbx_description
1 polymer ?
#
loop_
_entity_poly.entity_id
_entity_poly.type
_entity_poly.pdbx_seq_one_letter_code
_entity_poly.pdbx_strand_id
1 'polypeptide(L)'
;MKLGILALALTLFTAGQTAPAVPDDVKKELDKLQGNWAVTTFNGQTVPADAGAFLVFKGDKYEQWTNNAVDERGSIKVDPKTKPASIDLIITEGNDAGKTQPGVYEMTDAETLSIGLATPGNTTRPTAVSQAELQVVLKKAK
;
A
#
# COMPACT_ATOMS: atom_id res chain seq x y z
N MET A 1 49.02 46.40 15.78
CA MET A 1 48.72 45.11 15.10
C MET A 1 47.27 44.78 15.33
N LYS A 2 46.48 44.86 14.30
CA LYS A 2 45.06 44.48 14.35
C LYS A 2 44.91 43.13 13.69
N LEU A 3 44.60 42.13 14.49
CA LEU A 3 44.15 40.83 13.98
C LEU A 3 42.69 40.95 13.59
N GLY A 4 42.44 40.97 12.30
CA GLY A 4 41.10 40.85 11.79
C GLY A 4 40.59 39.42 11.95
N ILE A 5 39.64 39.24 12.84
CA ILE A 5 38.93 37.98 12.97
C ILE A 5 37.95 37.92 11.78
N LEU A 6 38.30 37.12 10.80
CA LEU A 6 37.40 36.78 9.72
C LEU A 6 36.41 35.76 10.28
N ALA A 7 35.25 36.22 10.71
CA ALA A 7 34.16 35.32 11.05
C ALA A 7 33.62 34.71 9.74
N LEU A 8 34.04 33.47 9.46
CA LEU A 8 33.47 32.68 8.39
C LEU A 8 32.10 32.23 8.88
N ALA A 9 31.07 32.96 8.48
CA ALA A 9 29.71 32.52 8.68
C ALA A 9 29.47 31.34 7.76
N LEU A 10 29.60 30.14 8.32
CA LEU A 10 29.21 28.92 7.65
C LEU A 10 27.67 28.90 7.64
N THR A 11 27.07 29.46 6.60
CA THR A 11 25.66 29.24 6.35
C THR A 11 25.50 27.79 5.93
N LEU A 12 25.13 26.94 6.89
CA LEU A 12 24.61 25.61 6.59
C LEU A 12 23.31 25.81 5.80
N PHE A 13 23.41 25.75 4.51
CA PHE A 13 22.26 25.52 3.67
C PHE A 13 21.88 24.05 3.85
N THR A 14 21.02 23.76 4.82
CA THR A 14 20.25 22.55 4.77
C THR A 14 19.26 22.72 3.62
N ALA A 15 19.65 22.30 2.43
CA ALA A 15 18.68 22.08 1.37
C ALA A 15 17.71 21.04 1.91
N GLY A 16 16.54 21.48 2.39
CA GLY A 16 15.47 20.59 2.72
C GLY A 16 15.15 19.81 1.44
N GLN A 17 15.50 18.53 1.43
CA GLN A 17 15.01 17.64 0.41
C GLN A 17 13.50 17.55 0.59
N THR A 18 12.78 18.39 -0.15
CA THR A 18 11.35 18.19 -0.32
C THR A 18 11.19 16.84 -1.00
N ALA A 19 10.58 15.90 -0.29
CA ALA A 19 10.14 14.65 -0.91
C ALA A 19 9.39 14.99 -2.20
N PRO A 20 9.65 14.27 -3.32
CA PRO A 20 8.93 14.52 -4.55
C PRO A 20 7.43 14.49 -4.27
N ALA A 21 6.71 15.49 -4.73
CA ALA A 21 5.28 15.56 -4.55
C ALA A 21 4.62 14.33 -5.17
N VAL A 22 3.70 13.70 -4.45
CA VAL A 22 2.89 12.58 -4.96
C VAL A 22 2.05 13.11 -6.12
N PRO A 23 2.09 12.49 -7.31
CA PRO A 23 1.25 12.89 -8.43
C PRO A 23 -0.23 12.91 -8.05
N ASP A 24 -1.00 13.85 -8.61
CA ASP A 24 -2.41 14.02 -8.27
C ASP A 24 -3.27 12.78 -8.57
N ASP A 25 -2.96 12.06 -9.64
CA ASP A 25 -3.65 10.82 -10.00
C ASP A 25 -3.40 9.70 -8.97
N VAL A 26 -2.17 9.58 -8.47
CA VAL A 26 -1.81 8.64 -7.40
C VAL A 26 -2.53 9.02 -6.09
N LYS A 27 -2.55 10.30 -5.76
CA LYS A 27 -3.25 10.79 -4.57
C LYS A 27 -4.75 10.48 -4.61
N LYS A 28 -5.39 10.68 -5.75
CA LYS A 28 -6.81 10.34 -5.95
C LYS A 28 -7.07 8.85 -5.78
N GLU A 29 -6.17 8.01 -6.28
CA GLU A 29 -6.30 6.56 -6.11
C GLU A 29 -6.11 6.14 -4.64
N LEU A 30 -5.12 6.70 -3.96
CA LEU A 30 -4.94 6.46 -2.53
C LEU A 30 -6.18 6.87 -1.72
N ASP A 31 -6.79 8.00 -2.06
CA ASP A 31 -8.01 8.48 -1.39
C ASP A 31 -9.17 7.49 -1.56
N LYS A 32 -9.31 6.86 -2.71
CA LYS A 32 -10.34 5.84 -2.95
C LYS A 32 -10.15 4.59 -2.10
N LEU A 33 -8.90 4.25 -1.79
CA LEU A 33 -8.54 3.05 -1.04
C LEU A 33 -8.66 3.22 0.47
N GLN A 34 -8.76 4.45 0.98
CA GLN A 34 -8.73 4.73 2.42
C GLN A 34 -9.85 4.01 3.17
N GLY A 35 -9.54 3.57 4.38
CA GLY A 35 -10.50 3.00 5.32
C GLY A 35 -10.31 1.53 5.61
N ASN A 36 -11.34 0.93 6.20
CA ASN A 36 -11.36 -0.47 6.59
C ASN A 36 -12.10 -1.28 5.52
N TRP A 37 -11.47 -2.34 5.06
CA TRP A 37 -12.01 -3.23 4.06
C TRP A 37 -12.09 -4.64 4.61
N ALA A 38 -13.30 -5.16 4.76
CA ALA A 38 -13.51 -6.54 5.19
C ALA A 38 -13.21 -7.50 4.04
N VAL A 39 -12.43 -8.53 4.29
CA VAL A 39 -12.17 -9.61 3.33
C VAL A 39 -13.42 -10.48 3.25
N THR A 40 -14.04 -10.53 2.08
CA THR A 40 -15.24 -11.35 1.84
C THR A 40 -14.98 -12.63 1.07
N THR A 41 -13.90 -12.63 0.27
CA THR A 41 -13.52 -13.79 -0.54
C THR A 41 -12.00 -13.86 -0.62
N PHE A 42 -11.45 -15.04 -0.46
CA PHE A 42 -10.03 -15.32 -0.63
C PHE A 42 -9.86 -16.56 -1.52
N ASN A 43 -9.16 -16.39 -2.64
CA ASN A 43 -8.95 -17.42 -3.65
C ASN A 43 -10.26 -18.16 -4.05
N GLY A 44 -11.33 -17.38 -4.24
CA GLY A 44 -12.63 -17.89 -4.62
C GLY A 44 -13.47 -18.50 -3.51
N GLN A 45 -12.95 -18.55 -2.29
CA GLN A 45 -13.67 -19.08 -1.12
C GLN A 45 -14.22 -17.95 -0.27
N THR A 46 -15.45 -18.11 0.18
CA THR A 46 -16.10 -17.13 1.09
C THR A 46 -15.38 -17.10 2.44
N VAL A 47 -15.04 -15.89 2.88
CA VAL A 47 -14.49 -15.64 4.21
C VAL A 47 -15.65 -15.23 5.14
N PRO A 48 -15.86 -15.94 6.26
CA PRO A 48 -16.93 -15.58 7.19
C PRO A 48 -16.76 -14.19 7.79
N ALA A 49 -17.85 -13.50 8.06
CA ALA A 49 -17.84 -12.15 8.63
C ALA A 49 -17.17 -12.10 10.01
N ASP A 50 -17.21 -13.19 10.77
CA ASP A 50 -16.60 -13.32 12.09
C ASP A 50 -15.13 -13.76 12.08
N ALA A 51 -14.55 -13.95 10.89
CA ALA A 51 -13.13 -14.30 10.76
C ALA A 51 -12.18 -13.17 11.20
N GLY A 52 -12.68 -11.94 11.37
CA GLY A 52 -11.87 -10.79 11.75
C GLY A 52 -10.76 -10.47 10.74
N ALA A 53 -11.05 -10.70 9.44
CA ALA A 53 -10.11 -10.50 8.35
C ALA A 53 -10.38 -9.16 7.67
N PHE A 54 -9.43 -8.24 7.77
CA PHE A 54 -9.53 -6.88 7.24
C PHE A 54 -8.24 -6.45 6.58
N LEU A 55 -8.37 -5.56 5.64
CA LEU A 55 -7.27 -4.77 5.11
C LEU A 55 -7.60 -3.30 5.39
N VAL A 56 -6.70 -2.60 6.06
CA VAL A 56 -6.89 -1.21 6.47
C VAL A 56 -5.86 -0.34 5.76
N PHE A 57 -6.33 0.68 5.05
CA PHE A 57 -5.46 1.65 4.39
C PHE A 57 -5.54 3.01 5.09
N LYS A 58 -4.38 3.55 5.45
CA LYS A 58 -4.20 4.90 6.03
C LYS A 58 -3.08 5.63 5.29
N GLY A 59 -3.44 6.61 4.44
CA GLY A 59 -2.48 7.24 3.55
C GLY A 59 -1.84 6.20 2.62
N ASP A 60 -0.53 6.11 2.61
CA ASP A 60 0.25 5.12 1.88
C ASP A 60 0.67 3.90 2.72
N LYS A 61 0.02 3.71 3.87
CA LYS A 61 0.26 2.59 4.80
C LYS A 61 -0.90 1.62 4.79
N TYR A 62 -0.62 0.36 5.11
CA TYR A 62 -1.65 -0.66 5.28
C TYR A 62 -1.40 -1.53 6.49
N GLU A 63 -2.49 -2.11 6.98
CA GLU A 63 -2.48 -3.18 7.97
C GLU A 63 -3.35 -4.33 7.49
N GLN A 64 -2.84 -5.54 7.63
CA GLN A 64 -3.62 -6.77 7.44
C GLN A 64 -4.00 -7.32 8.80
N TRP A 65 -5.28 -7.61 8.96
CA TRP A 65 -5.84 -8.15 10.19
C TRP A 65 -6.39 -9.56 9.95
N THR A 66 -6.16 -10.44 10.91
CA THR A 66 -6.73 -11.79 10.97
C THR A 66 -7.12 -12.08 12.41
N ASN A 67 -8.27 -12.68 12.63
CA ASN A 67 -8.80 -12.95 13.99
C ASN A 67 -8.83 -11.68 14.87
N ASN A 68 -9.18 -10.54 14.30
CA ASN A 68 -9.21 -9.24 14.96
C ASN A 68 -7.85 -8.77 15.52
N ALA A 69 -6.76 -9.27 15.00
CA ALA A 69 -5.39 -8.86 15.37
C ALA A 69 -4.58 -8.51 14.13
N VAL A 70 -3.67 -7.56 14.26
CA VAL A 70 -2.77 -7.18 13.16
C VAL A 70 -1.73 -8.26 12.93
N ASP A 71 -1.68 -8.75 11.71
CA ASP A 71 -0.77 -9.78 11.23
C ASP A 71 0.43 -9.21 10.51
N GLU A 72 0.19 -8.15 9.75
CA GLU A 72 1.15 -7.58 8.82
C GLU A 72 0.92 -6.08 8.67
N ARG A 73 2.01 -5.34 8.54
CA ARG A 73 1.99 -3.90 8.24
C ARG A 73 2.98 -3.59 7.14
N GLY A 74 2.70 -2.53 6.41
CA GLY A 74 3.61 -2.03 5.40
C GLY A 74 3.15 -0.76 4.74
N SER A 75 3.74 -0.51 3.59
CA SER A 75 3.41 0.63 2.73
C SER A 75 2.84 0.13 1.42
N ILE A 76 2.10 0.98 0.73
CA ILE A 76 1.59 0.70 -0.61
C ILE A 76 2.12 1.72 -1.61
N LYS A 77 2.35 1.26 -2.83
CA LYS A 77 2.55 2.10 -4.00
C LYS A 77 1.49 1.73 -5.02
N VAL A 78 0.83 2.72 -5.60
CA VAL A 78 -0.19 2.51 -6.61
C VAL A 78 0.18 3.22 -7.90
N ASP A 79 -0.18 2.61 -9.03
CA ASP A 79 -0.06 3.22 -10.36
C ASP A 79 -1.40 3.07 -11.09
N PRO A 80 -2.18 4.17 -11.17
CA PRO A 80 -3.47 4.14 -11.85
C PRO A 80 -3.36 4.16 -13.38
N LYS A 81 -2.19 4.38 -13.94
CA LYS A 81 -1.97 4.44 -15.39
C LYS A 81 -1.95 3.07 -16.05
N THR A 82 -1.66 2.02 -15.31
CA THR A 82 -1.73 0.66 -15.80
C THR A 82 -3.17 0.15 -15.80
N LYS A 83 -3.48 -0.86 -16.63
CA LYS A 83 -4.81 -1.47 -16.69
C LYS A 83 -4.69 -3.00 -16.64
N PRO A 84 -5.16 -3.61 -15.57
CA PRO A 84 -5.69 -2.98 -14.34
C PRO A 84 -4.63 -2.15 -13.59
N ALA A 85 -5.08 -1.28 -12.70
CA ALA A 85 -4.18 -0.46 -11.89
C ALA A 85 -3.25 -1.34 -11.05
N SER A 86 -2.03 -0.90 -10.87
CA SER A 86 -0.99 -1.64 -10.14
C SER A 86 -0.94 -1.23 -8.68
N ILE A 87 -0.64 -2.18 -7.81
CA ILE A 87 -0.38 -1.96 -6.39
C ILE A 87 0.80 -2.82 -5.95
N ASP A 88 1.71 -2.23 -5.19
CA ASP A 88 2.78 -2.95 -4.50
C ASP A 88 2.53 -2.87 -3.01
N LEU A 89 2.52 -4.01 -2.34
CA LEU A 89 2.56 -4.08 -0.88
C LEU A 89 4.01 -4.26 -0.45
N ILE A 90 4.55 -3.28 0.26
CA ILE A 90 5.92 -3.30 0.78
C ILE A 90 5.83 -3.66 2.25
N ILE A 91 6.13 -4.90 2.58
CA ILE A 91 5.93 -5.47 3.91
C ILE A 91 7.04 -5.01 4.85
N THR A 92 6.68 -4.34 5.94
CA THR A 92 7.63 -3.85 6.96
C THR A 92 7.57 -4.61 8.27
N GLU A 93 6.42 -5.21 8.60
CA GLU A 93 6.21 -6.00 9.82
C GLU A 93 5.41 -7.26 9.51
N GLY A 94 5.70 -8.35 10.19
CA GLY A 94 5.06 -9.65 10.02
C GLY A 94 6.05 -10.71 9.54
N ASN A 95 5.54 -11.89 9.19
CA ASN A 95 6.36 -13.04 8.77
C ASN A 95 7.16 -12.78 7.49
N ASP A 96 6.65 -11.90 6.63
CA ASP A 96 7.27 -11.59 5.34
C ASP A 96 7.92 -10.20 5.31
N ALA A 97 8.25 -9.64 6.47
CA ALA A 97 8.92 -8.33 6.56
C ALA A 97 10.17 -8.27 5.67
N GLY A 98 10.31 -7.18 4.92
CA GLY A 98 11.38 -6.96 3.97
C GLY A 98 11.08 -7.43 2.54
N LYS A 99 9.94 -8.09 2.32
CA LYS A 99 9.49 -8.53 1.00
C LYS A 99 8.48 -7.56 0.41
N THR A 100 8.34 -7.61 -0.91
CA THR A 100 7.34 -6.86 -1.66
C THR A 100 6.42 -7.83 -2.41
N GLN A 101 5.12 -7.52 -2.42
CA GLN A 101 4.13 -8.24 -3.21
C GLN A 101 3.66 -7.35 -4.36
N PRO A 102 4.07 -7.59 -5.60
CA PRO A 102 3.47 -6.89 -6.74
C PRO A 102 2.06 -7.40 -7.00
N GLY A 103 1.17 -6.50 -7.36
CA GLY A 103 -0.22 -6.84 -7.60
C GLY A 103 -0.92 -5.88 -8.53
N VAL A 104 -2.19 -6.19 -8.77
CA VAL A 104 -3.14 -5.36 -9.51
C VAL A 104 -4.43 -5.25 -8.72
N TYR A 105 -5.19 -4.19 -8.95
CA TYR A 105 -6.46 -4.01 -8.26
C TYR A 105 -7.50 -3.36 -9.17
N GLU A 106 -8.75 -3.61 -8.83
CA GLU A 106 -9.91 -3.03 -9.50
C GLU A 106 -10.96 -2.67 -8.46
N MET A 107 -11.54 -1.48 -8.57
CA MET A 107 -12.74 -1.13 -7.84
C MET A 107 -13.93 -1.38 -8.75
N THR A 108 -14.75 -2.38 -8.43
CA THR A 108 -15.95 -2.71 -9.21
C THR A 108 -17.09 -1.74 -8.92
N ASP A 109 -17.10 -1.18 -7.71
CA ASP A 109 -17.95 -0.05 -7.29
C ASP A 109 -17.25 0.67 -6.12
N ALA A 110 -17.88 1.72 -5.56
CA ALA A 110 -17.28 2.51 -4.49
C ALA A 110 -17.03 1.74 -3.19
N GLU A 111 -17.64 0.56 -3.02
CA GLU A 111 -17.58 -0.25 -1.80
C GLU A 111 -16.96 -1.63 -2.00
N THR A 112 -16.59 -1.98 -3.24
CA THR A 112 -16.02 -3.29 -3.57
C THR A 112 -14.65 -3.16 -4.24
N LEU A 113 -13.66 -3.79 -3.65
CA LEU A 113 -12.28 -3.80 -4.10
C LEU A 113 -11.83 -5.23 -4.36
N SER A 114 -11.28 -5.48 -5.53
CA SER A 114 -10.64 -6.75 -5.87
C SER A 114 -9.15 -6.54 -6.04
N ILE A 115 -8.35 -7.34 -5.35
CA ILE A 115 -6.89 -7.28 -5.42
C ILE A 115 -6.36 -8.64 -5.81
N GLY A 116 -5.45 -8.64 -6.77
CA GLY A 116 -4.68 -9.83 -7.14
C GLY A 116 -3.20 -9.60 -6.85
N LEU A 117 -2.60 -10.46 -6.05
CA LEU A 117 -1.22 -10.33 -5.59
C LEU A 117 -0.40 -11.54 -6.00
N ALA A 118 0.87 -11.30 -6.28
CA ALA A 118 1.88 -12.34 -6.25
C ALA A 118 2.18 -12.74 -4.80
N THR A 119 2.76 -13.91 -4.57
CA THR A 119 3.25 -14.29 -3.24
C THR A 119 4.40 -13.36 -2.82
N PRO A 120 4.59 -13.13 -1.50
CA PRO A 120 5.67 -12.26 -1.04
C PRO A 120 7.03 -12.68 -1.57
N GLY A 121 7.76 -11.73 -2.15
CA GLY A 121 9.08 -11.94 -2.73
C GLY A 121 9.08 -12.40 -4.18
N ASN A 122 7.94 -12.79 -4.75
CA ASN A 122 7.81 -13.03 -6.19
C ASN A 122 7.77 -11.68 -6.90
N THR A 123 8.62 -11.51 -7.92
CA THR A 123 8.76 -10.23 -8.63
C THR A 123 7.85 -10.11 -9.85
N THR A 124 7.13 -11.16 -10.22
CA THR A 124 6.24 -11.16 -11.38
C THR A 124 4.87 -10.60 -11.01
N ARG A 125 4.55 -9.43 -11.54
CA ARG A 125 3.24 -8.81 -11.35
C ARG A 125 2.17 -9.59 -12.13
N PRO A 126 1.03 -9.96 -11.51
CA PRO A 126 -0.08 -10.54 -12.27
C PRO A 126 -0.63 -9.54 -13.30
N THR A 127 -1.13 -10.05 -14.40
CA THR A 127 -1.70 -9.25 -15.49
C THR A 127 -3.17 -8.93 -15.28
N ALA A 128 -3.83 -9.67 -14.41
CA ALA A 128 -5.23 -9.47 -14.02
C ALA A 128 -5.44 -10.07 -12.62
N VAL A 129 -6.48 -9.62 -11.92
CA VAL A 129 -6.85 -10.19 -10.63
C VAL A 129 -7.08 -11.70 -10.74
N SER A 130 -7.77 -12.14 -11.79
CA SER A 130 -8.07 -13.55 -12.03
C SER A 130 -6.85 -14.43 -12.35
N GLN A 131 -5.71 -13.83 -12.67
CA GLN A 131 -4.46 -14.52 -12.96
C GLN A 131 -3.47 -14.51 -11.78
N ALA A 132 -3.85 -13.86 -10.70
CA ALA A 132 -2.99 -13.72 -9.53
C ALA A 132 -2.94 -15.00 -8.69
N GLU A 133 -1.80 -15.23 -8.03
CA GLU A 133 -1.62 -16.34 -7.09
C GLU A 133 -2.52 -16.17 -5.85
N LEU A 134 -2.71 -14.94 -5.41
CA LEU A 134 -3.59 -14.57 -4.30
C LEU A 134 -4.66 -13.62 -4.80
N GLN A 135 -5.91 -14.01 -4.65
CA GLN A 135 -7.06 -13.22 -5.10
C GLN A 135 -7.94 -12.88 -3.91
N VAL A 136 -8.16 -11.60 -3.69
CA VAL A 136 -8.90 -11.10 -2.53
C VAL A 136 -10.02 -10.19 -3.00
N VAL A 137 -11.24 -10.42 -2.53
CA VAL A 137 -12.36 -9.49 -2.70
C VAL A 137 -12.70 -8.90 -1.34
N LEU A 138 -12.82 -7.58 -1.31
CA LEU A 138 -13.04 -6.82 -0.09
C LEU A 138 -14.26 -5.92 -0.25
N LYS A 139 -14.98 -5.76 0.85
CA LYS A 139 -16.10 -4.82 0.97
C LYS A 139 -15.74 -3.76 1.99
N LYS A 140 -16.07 -2.51 1.69
CA LYS A 140 -15.85 -1.42 2.63
C LYS A 140 -16.67 -1.65 3.88
N ALA A 141 -15.99 -1.67 5.03
CA ALA A 141 -16.65 -1.79 6.33
C ALA A 141 -17.34 -0.47 6.68
N LYS A 142 -18.54 -0.59 7.21
CA LYS A 142 -19.33 0.57 7.67
C LYS A 142 -18.97 0.96 9.09
#